data_408c67806d61a7fc12e5b6021e9fc0dd
#
_entry.id   408c67806d61a7fc12e5b6021e9fc0dd
#
_cell.length_a   1.000
_cell.length_b   1.000
_cell.length_c   1.000
_cell.angle_alpha   90.00
_cell.angle_beta   90.00
_cell.angle_gamma   90.00
#
_symmetry.space_group_name_H-M   'P 1'
#
loop_
_entity.id
_entity.type
_entity.pdbx_description
1 polymer ?
#
loop_
_entity_poly.entity_id
_entity_poly.type
_entity_poly.pdbx_seq_one_letter_code
_entity_poly.pdbx_strand_id
1 'polypeptide(L)' 'MNNQQTTVYLTVNQFCEKHTAFTLGGMRGLIFNEHQNGINKAGAVIRLGRKVLIDEAKFFNWIAAQSGKAA' A
#
# COMPACT_ATOMS: atom_id res chain seq x y z
N MET A 1 2.59 -24.62 9.47
CA MET A 1 2.46 -24.15 9.21
C MET A 1 2.09 -23.45 8.85
N ASN A 2 2.06 -23.17 8.63
CA ASN A 2 1.73 -22.58 8.21
C ASN A 2 1.58 -21.56 8.00
N ASN A 3 1.80 -21.07 8.01
CA ASN A 3 1.69 -20.14 7.84
C ASN A 3 1.45 -19.43 7.08
N GLN A 4 1.27 -19.23 6.88
CA GLN A 4 0.96 -18.74 6.00
C GLN A 4 0.66 -17.46 5.87
N GLN A 5 1.31 -16.82 5.39
CA GLN A 5 1.24 -15.61 5.10
C GLN A 5 0.47 -15.42 3.91
N THR A 6 -0.68 -15.04 3.94
CA THR A 6 -1.50 -14.79 2.80
C THR A 6 -1.24 -13.37 2.33
N THR A 7 -0.66 -13.23 1.19
CA THR A 7 -0.45 -11.92 0.61
C THR A 7 -1.73 -11.51 -0.11
N VAL A 8 -2.20 -10.32 0.19
CA VAL A 8 -3.39 -9.80 -0.44
C VAL A 8 -3.01 -8.63 -1.34
N TYR A 9 -3.30 -8.77 -2.62
CA TYR A 9 -3.05 -7.70 -3.57
C TYR A 9 -4.38 -7.11 -4.01
N LEU A 10 -4.51 -5.81 -3.93
CA LEU A 10 -5.74 -5.12 -4.28
C LEU A 10 -5.43 -4.03 -5.28
N THR A 11 -6.35 -3.78 -6.20
CA THR A 11 -6.22 -2.59 -7.05
C THR A 11 -6.47 -1.38 -6.17
N VAL A 12 -6.14 -0.19 -6.67
CA VAL A 12 -6.38 1.03 -5.91
C VAL A 12 -7.86 1.17 -5.58
N ASN A 13 -8.74 0.89 -6.55
CA ASN A 13 -10.17 0.96 -6.31
C ASN A 13 -10.63 -0.02 -5.24
N GLN A 14 -10.17 -1.26 -5.34
CA GLN A 14 -10.54 -2.28 -4.37
C GLN A 14 -10.04 -1.93 -2.98
N PHE A 15 -8.82 -1.40 -2.92
CA PHE A 15 -8.24 -1.00 -1.65
C PHE A 15 -9.08 0.08 -0.99
N CYS A 16 -9.50 1.07 -1.75
CA CYS A 16 -10.28 2.17 -1.20
C CYS A 16 -11.70 1.74 -0.82
N GLU A 17 -12.24 0.75 -1.53
CA GLU A 17 -13.55 0.21 -1.16
C GLU A 17 -13.50 -0.55 0.15
N LYS A 18 -12.41 -1.28 0.35
CA LYS A 18 -12.25 -2.07 1.56
C LYS A 18 -11.85 -1.20 2.75
N HIS A 19 -10.99 -0.23 2.50
CA HIS A 19 -10.45 0.64 3.55
C HIS A 19 -10.89 2.06 3.29
N THR A 20 -12.07 2.39 3.76
CA THR A 20 -12.72 3.66 3.42
C THR A 20 -12.05 4.89 4.02
N ALA A 21 -11.06 4.70 4.88
CA ALA A 21 -10.28 5.82 5.37
C ALA A 21 -9.40 6.43 4.28
N PHE A 22 -9.23 5.70 3.17
CA PHE A 22 -8.36 6.15 2.08
C PHE A 22 -9.19 6.50 0.85
N THR A 23 -8.93 7.65 0.27
CA THR A 23 -9.63 8.06 -0.95
C THR A 23 -8.80 7.70 -2.17
N LEU A 24 -9.47 7.63 -3.32
CA LEU A 24 -8.75 7.37 -4.57
C LEU A 24 -7.70 8.44 -4.84
N GLY A 25 -8.08 9.70 -4.63
CA GLY A 25 -7.14 10.80 -4.85
C GLY A 25 -5.94 10.71 -3.94
N GLY A 26 -6.18 10.40 -2.67
CA GLY A 26 -5.10 10.24 -1.71
C GLY A 26 -4.17 9.11 -2.07
N MET A 27 -4.74 7.97 -2.45
CA MET A 27 -3.92 6.82 -2.84
C MET A 27 -3.12 7.10 -4.10
N ARG A 28 -3.74 7.76 -5.07
CA ARG A 28 -3.03 8.11 -6.30
C ARG A 28 -1.87 9.04 -6.02
N GLY A 29 -2.05 9.97 -5.09
CA GLY A 29 -1.00 10.88 -4.69
C GLY A 29 0.18 10.14 -4.06
N LEU A 30 -0.12 9.18 -3.19
CA LEU A 30 0.92 8.37 -2.57
C LEU A 30 1.69 7.57 -3.62
N ILE A 31 0.98 7.00 -4.57
CA ILE A 31 1.61 6.22 -5.63
C ILE A 31 2.43 7.10 -6.54
N PHE A 32 1.92 8.27 -6.85
CA PHE A 32 2.64 9.21 -7.69
C PHE A 32 3.98 9.59 -7.08
N ASN A 33 4.04 9.70 -5.76
CA ASN A 33 5.25 10.06 -5.05
C ASN A 33 5.95 8.85 -4.42
N GLU A 34 5.74 7.67 -5.00
CA GLU A 34 6.18 6.42 -4.38
C GLU A 34 7.67 6.34 -4.09
N HIS A 35 8.48 6.99 -4.89
CA HIS A 35 9.92 6.95 -4.66
C HIS A 35 10.40 7.97 -3.62
N GLN A 36 9.54 8.90 -3.28
CA GLN A 36 9.89 9.95 -2.34
C GLN A 36 9.37 9.69 -0.95
N ASN A 37 8.21 9.03 -0.86
CA ASN A 37 7.59 8.79 0.44
C ASN A 37 7.92 7.42 1.04
N GLY A 38 8.67 6.61 0.32
CA GLY A 38 9.11 5.31 0.84
C GLY A 38 8.14 4.16 0.58
N ILE A 39 6.98 4.42 0.00
CA ILE A 39 6.00 3.37 -0.20
C ILE A 39 6.50 2.32 -1.21
N ASN A 40 7.25 2.76 -2.22
CA ASN A 40 7.82 1.85 -3.20
C ASN A 40 8.89 0.98 -2.54
N LYS A 41 9.75 1.61 -1.76
CA LYS A 41 10.82 0.89 -1.07
C LYS A 41 10.26 -0.11 -0.08
N ALA A 42 9.11 0.18 0.50
CA ALA A 42 8.46 -0.73 1.43
C ALA A 42 7.87 -1.95 0.72
N GLY A 43 7.79 -1.91 -0.60
CA GLY A 43 7.23 -3.01 -1.37
C GLY A 43 5.72 -3.03 -1.37
N ALA A 44 5.09 -1.91 -1.01
CA ALA A 44 3.64 -1.85 -0.92
C ALA A 44 2.96 -1.61 -2.26
N VAL A 45 3.70 -1.15 -3.26
CA VAL A 45 3.14 -0.90 -4.59
C VAL A 45 3.75 -1.88 -5.57
N ILE A 46 2.91 -2.65 -6.22
CA ILE A 46 3.33 -3.67 -7.18
C ILE A 46 2.84 -3.26 -8.56
N ARG A 47 3.74 -3.25 -9.51
CA ARG A 47 3.35 -2.96 -10.89
C ARG A 47 3.44 -4.22 -11.71
N LEU A 48 2.29 -4.61 -12.26
CA LEU A 48 2.22 -5.82 -13.03
C LEU A 48 1.65 -5.44 -14.41
N GLY A 49 2.53 -5.26 -15.36
CA GLY A 49 2.14 -4.71 -16.64
C GLY A 49 1.59 -3.31 -16.43
N ARG A 50 0.36 -3.10 -16.81
CA ARG A 50 -0.28 -1.80 -16.61
C ARG A 50 -1.04 -1.70 -15.31
N LYS A 51 -1.14 -2.81 -14.60
CA LYS A 51 -1.87 -2.80 -13.34
C LYS A 51 -0.99 -2.31 -12.22
N VAL A 52 -1.60 -1.56 -11.32
CA VAL A 52 -0.96 -1.14 -10.10
C VAL A 52 -1.73 -1.81 -8.97
N LEU A 53 -1.02 -2.59 -8.18
CA LEU A 53 -1.62 -3.31 -7.07
C LEU A 53 -1.00 -2.85 -5.76
N ILE A 54 -1.79 -2.94 -4.70
CA ILE A 54 -1.33 -2.60 -3.37
C ILE A 54 -1.16 -3.89 -2.59
N ASP A 55 0.02 -4.09 -2.01
CA ASP A 55 0.25 -5.19 -1.08
C ASP A 55 -0.27 -4.71 0.26
N GLU A 56 -1.39 -5.24 0.67
CA GLU A 56 -2.11 -4.73 1.82
C GLU A 56 -1.27 -4.74 3.10
N ALA A 57 -0.63 -5.85 3.39
CA ALA A 57 0.15 -5.96 4.61
C ALA A 57 1.33 -5.00 4.63
N LYS A 58 2.03 -4.90 3.51
CA LYS A 58 3.19 -4.01 3.44
C LYS A 58 2.77 -2.56 3.49
N PHE A 59 1.60 -2.24 2.94
CA PHE A 59 1.10 -0.88 3.00
C PHE A 59 0.86 -0.47 4.46
N PHE A 60 0.22 -1.33 5.24
CA PHE A 60 -0.06 -0.99 6.63
C PHE A 60 1.20 -1.01 7.49
N ASN A 61 2.17 -1.85 7.16
CA ASN A 61 3.47 -1.80 7.82
C ASN A 61 4.18 -0.46 7.55
N TRP A 62 4.07 0.02 6.31
CA TRP A 62 4.65 1.29 5.94
C TRP A 62 4.00 2.44 6.73
N ILE A 63 2.68 2.41 6.85
CA ILE A 63 1.97 3.42 7.62
C ILE A 63 2.38 3.37 9.09
N ALA A 64 2.48 2.18 9.65
CA ALA A 64 2.86 2.04 11.04
C ALA A 64 4.26 2.60 11.29
N ALA A 65 5.16 2.40 10.34
CA ALA A 65 6.52 2.94 10.45
C ALA A 65 6.52 4.48 10.42
N GLN A 66 5.63 5.06 9.63
CA GLN A 66 5.50 6.51 9.57
C GLN A 66 5.01 7.04 10.91
N SER A 67 3.98 6.39 11.46
CA SER A 67 3.44 6.80 12.75
C SER A 67 4.45 6.67 13.86
N GLY A 68 5.21 5.61 13.85
CA GLY A 68 6.22 5.38 14.87
C GLY A 68 7.28 6.44 14.88
N LYS A 69 7.60 6.98 13.70
CA LYS A 69 8.57 8.02 13.64
C LYS A 69 8.12 9.30 14.22
N ALA A 70 6.84 9.55 14.26
CA ALA A 70 6.32 10.80 14.77
C ALA A 70 6.46 10.92 16.28
N ALA A 71 6.66 9.84 16.92
CA ALA A 71 6.80 9.86 18.38
C ALA A 71 8.16 10.42 18.83
#